data_957abb0513974e5d13f32d4dc42abc68
#
_entry.id   957abb0513974e5d13f32d4dc42abc68
#
_cell.length_a   1.000
_cell.length_b   1.000
_cell.length_c   1.000
_cell.angle_alpha   90.00
_cell.angle_beta   90.00
_cell.angle_gamma   90.00
#
_symmetry.space_group_name_H-M   'P 1'
#
loop_
_entity.id
_entity.type
_entity.pdbx_description
1 polymer ?
#
loop_
_entity_poly.entity_id
_entity_poly.type
_entity_poly.pdbx_seq_one_letter_code
_entity_poly.pdbx_strand_id
1 'polypeptide(L)'
;VTLRDYQMVAANHALTHHKTLLLSPTASGKSLIIYILIRYLNLKTLILVPTISLVSQMYNDFREYGFDVANNCHTVFAGRDKGSELPIIISTWQSIYKMQQKYFEQYELVIGDEAHGFKSKSLTSIMTKCINAKYRIGTTGTLDGTLTHKLVLEGLFGKVYKVTSTKKLIDSKHLSPFTIKAILLKHPDSICHDLRKISYQEELEYLVNSKARNVFIKNLVLNLKTN
;
A
#
# COMPACT_ATOMS: atom_id res chain seq x y z
N VAL A 1 -4.36 -16.77 14.89
CA VAL A 1 -3.72 -16.56 13.56
C VAL A 1 -2.31 -17.11 13.62
N THR A 2 -1.92 -17.95 12.65
CA THR A 2 -0.58 -18.54 12.57
C THR A 2 0.31 -17.69 11.66
N LEU A 3 1.47 -17.28 12.15
CA LEU A 3 2.47 -16.55 11.37
C LEU A 3 3.27 -17.51 10.48
N ARG A 4 3.60 -17.05 9.28
CA ARG A 4 4.59 -17.70 8.42
C ARG A 4 6.00 -17.26 8.84
N ASP A 5 7.00 -18.09 8.61
CA ASP A 5 8.37 -17.83 9.04
C ASP A 5 8.89 -16.45 8.58
N TYR A 6 8.67 -16.09 7.32
CA TYR A 6 9.13 -14.81 6.79
C TYR A 6 8.41 -13.62 7.43
N GLN A 7 7.17 -13.77 7.89
CA GLN A 7 6.43 -12.72 8.60
C GLN A 7 7.00 -12.52 9.99
N MET A 8 7.36 -13.60 10.68
CA MET A 8 8.02 -13.56 11.98
C MET A 8 9.39 -12.90 11.88
N VAL A 9 10.19 -13.27 10.89
CA VAL A 9 11.49 -12.66 10.63
C VAL A 9 11.37 -11.17 10.33
N ALA A 10 10.37 -10.76 9.52
CA ALA A 10 10.11 -9.35 9.22
C ALA A 10 9.69 -8.55 10.46
N ALA A 11 8.81 -9.11 11.30
CA ALA A 11 8.42 -8.48 12.55
C ALA A 11 9.63 -8.31 13.50
N ASN A 12 10.44 -9.35 13.69
CA ASN A 12 11.65 -9.27 14.51
C ASN A 12 12.65 -8.24 13.96
N HIS A 13 12.83 -8.18 12.63
CA HIS A 13 13.67 -7.16 12.01
C HIS A 13 13.18 -5.74 12.34
N ALA A 14 11.87 -5.48 12.23
CA ALA A 14 11.28 -4.19 12.54
C ALA A 14 11.42 -3.82 14.03
N LEU A 15 11.26 -4.78 14.93
CA LEU A 15 11.45 -4.59 16.36
C LEU A 15 12.90 -4.24 16.71
N THR A 16 13.88 -4.90 16.08
CA THR A 16 15.31 -4.69 16.34
C THR A 16 15.82 -3.35 15.80
N HIS A 17 15.35 -2.95 14.59
CA HIS A 17 15.90 -1.79 13.91
C HIS A 17 15.10 -0.50 14.15
N HIS A 18 13.90 -0.58 14.70
CA HIS A 18 13.00 0.53 15.00
C HIS A 18 12.56 1.36 13.78
N LYS A 19 13.40 1.46 12.76
CA LYS A 19 13.15 2.16 11.49
C LYS A 19 13.49 1.23 10.34
N THR A 20 12.47 0.85 9.54
CA THR A 20 12.67 -0.03 8.38
C THR A 20 11.56 0.13 7.35
N LEU A 21 11.92 -0.03 6.09
CA LEU A 21 10.97 -0.14 4.98
C LEU A 21 10.90 -1.62 4.55
N LEU A 22 9.81 -2.29 4.91
CA LEU A 22 9.57 -3.70 4.60
C LEU A 22 9.07 -3.83 3.16
N LEU A 23 9.90 -4.37 2.27
CA LEU A 23 9.52 -4.69 0.90
C LEU A 23 8.96 -6.12 0.85
N SER A 24 7.64 -6.21 0.72
CA SER A 24 6.89 -7.46 0.77
C SER A 24 5.80 -7.47 -0.30
N PRO A 25 5.75 -8.46 -1.22
CA PRO A 25 4.83 -8.46 -2.34
C PRO A 25 3.37 -8.47 -1.90
N THR A 26 2.46 -8.17 -2.82
CA THR A 26 1.02 -8.33 -2.61
C THR A 26 0.71 -9.77 -2.19
N ALA A 27 -0.31 -9.95 -1.35
CA ALA A 27 -0.72 -11.23 -0.76
C ALA A 27 0.34 -11.92 0.13
N SER A 28 1.40 -11.22 0.54
CA SER A 28 2.35 -11.74 1.54
C SER A 28 1.85 -11.63 2.99
N GLY A 29 0.68 -10.99 3.21
CA GLY A 29 0.13 -10.75 4.53
C GLY A 29 0.79 -9.59 5.28
N LYS A 30 1.03 -8.45 4.60
CA LYS A 30 1.58 -7.22 5.20
C LYS A 30 0.75 -6.75 6.39
N SER A 31 -0.59 -6.77 6.28
CA SER A 31 -1.50 -6.38 7.36
C SER A 31 -1.33 -7.20 8.64
N LEU A 32 -1.01 -8.50 8.50
CA LEU A 32 -0.71 -9.36 9.64
C LEU A 32 0.61 -8.99 10.32
N ILE A 33 1.65 -8.64 9.56
CA ILE A 33 2.91 -8.15 10.14
C ILE A 33 2.66 -6.85 10.91
N ILE A 34 1.90 -5.91 10.34
CA ILE A 34 1.49 -4.67 10.99
C ILE A 34 0.73 -4.95 12.28
N TYR A 35 -0.26 -5.85 12.23
CA TYR A 35 -1.05 -6.26 13.39
C TYR A 35 -0.19 -6.80 14.53
N ILE A 36 0.73 -7.71 14.24
CA ILE A 36 1.62 -8.30 15.25
C ILE A 36 2.52 -7.25 15.89
N LEU A 37 3.09 -6.34 15.10
CA LEU A 37 3.92 -5.25 15.62
C LEU A 37 3.13 -4.36 16.60
N ILE A 38 1.92 -3.99 16.24
CA ILE A 38 1.04 -3.17 17.09
C ILE A 38 0.70 -3.90 18.39
N ARG A 39 0.35 -5.19 18.30
CA ARG A 39 0.02 -6.01 19.47
C ARG A 39 1.20 -6.22 20.41
N TYR A 40 2.38 -6.42 19.84
CA TYR A 40 3.60 -6.66 20.63
C TYR A 40 4.09 -5.38 21.31
N LEU A 41 4.13 -4.26 20.58
CA LEU A 41 4.65 -2.99 21.10
C LEU A 41 3.67 -2.30 22.04
N ASN A 42 2.37 -2.46 21.83
CA ASN A 42 1.30 -1.83 22.61
C ASN A 42 1.49 -0.33 22.84
N LEU A 43 1.91 0.38 21.77
CA LEU A 43 2.18 1.82 21.75
C LEU A 43 1.04 2.58 21.08
N LYS A 44 0.87 3.87 21.42
CA LYS A 44 -0.03 4.76 20.68
C LYS A 44 0.42 4.82 19.21
N THR A 45 -0.44 4.33 18.30
CA THR A 45 -0.09 4.01 16.93
C THR A 45 -0.83 4.86 15.92
N LEU A 46 -0.10 5.37 14.92
CA LEU A 46 -0.65 5.99 13.71
C LEU A 46 -0.34 5.09 12.50
N ILE A 47 -1.39 4.62 11.82
CA ILE A 47 -1.28 3.88 10.55
C ILE A 47 -1.71 4.81 9.43
N LEU A 48 -0.82 5.02 8.47
CA LEU A 48 -1.05 5.83 7.28
C LEU A 48 -1.26 4.92 6.06
N VAL A 49 -2.32 5.17 5.33
CA VAL A 49 -2.65 4.46 4.08
C VAL A 49 -3.00 5.45 2.97
N PRO A 50 -2.83 5.11 1.68
CA PRO A 50 -3.07 6.05 0.59
C PRO A 50 -4.56 6.27 0.25
N THR A 51 -5.47 5.34 0.56
CA THR A 51 -6.87 5.40 0.15
C THR A 51 -7.84 5.06 1.27
N ILE A 52 -9.09 5.53 1.16
CA ILE A 52 -10.18 5.22 2.12
C ILE A 52 -10.49 3.72 2.14
N SER A 53 -10.44 3.06 0.98
CA SER A 53 -10.65 1.61 0.91
C SER A 53 -9.62 0.83 1.73
N LEU A 54 -8.36 1.26 1.74
CA LEU A 54 -7.32 0.65 2.56
C LEU A 54 -7.49 0.93 4.06
N VAL A 55 -8.07 2.08 4.45
CA VAL A 55 -8.47 2.30 5.86
C VAL A 55 -9.48 1.25 6.29
N SER A 56 -10.53 1.05 5.49
CA SER A 56 -11.59 0.08 5.80
C SER A 56 -11.06 -1.36 5.76
N GLN A 57 -10.19 -1.68 4.81
CA GLN A 57 -9.57 -2.99 4.70
C GLN A 57 -8.70 -3.30 5.95
N MET A 58 -7.81 -2.38 6.33
CA MET A 58 -6.94 -2.57 7.51
C MET A 58 -7.76 -2.78 8.79
N TYR A 59 -8.82 -2.00 8.96
CA TYR A 59 -9.74 -2.15 10.10
C TYR A 59 -10.43 -3.53 10.10
N ASN A 60 -10.89 -4.00 8.93
CA ASN A 60 -11.53 -5.31 8.78
C ASN A 60 -10.53 -6.45 8.97
N ASP A 61 -9.32 -6.35 8.42
CA ASP A 61 -8.26 -7.34 8.61
C ASP A 61 -7.96 -7.54 10.10
N PHE A 62 -7.85 -6.45 10.87
CA PHE A 62 -7.62 -6.54 12.33
C PHE A 62 -8.79 -7.22 13.05
N ARG A 63 -10.03 -6.93 12.64
CA ARG A 63 -11.21 -7.61 13.18
C ARG A 63 -11.20 -9.10 12.88
N GLU A 64 -10.84 -9.49 11.66
CA GLU A 64 -10.70 -10.89 11.25
C GLU A 64 -9.58 -11.62 12.01
N TYR A 65 -8.55 -10.91 12.45
CA TYR A 65 -7.50 -11.45 13.31
C TYR A 65 -7.95 -11.61 14.78
N GLY A 66 -9.20 -11.28 15.09
CA GLY A 66 -9.77 -11.40 16.44
C GLY A 66 -9.49 -10.20 17.34
N PHE A 67 -9.15 -9.04 16.78
CA PHE A 67 -8.92 -7.84 17.57
C PHE A 67 -10.22 -7.07 17.85
N ASP A 68 -10.39 -6.56 19.05
CA ASP A 68 -11.49 -5.66 19.39
C ASP A 68 -11.24 -4.27 18.80
N VAL A 69 -11.51 -4.15 17.50
CA VAL A 69 -11.29 -2.92 16.75
C VAL A 69 -12.20 -1.78 17.20
N ALA A 70 -13.40 -2.09 17.72
CA ALA A 70 -14.37 -1.08 18.14
C ALA A 70 -13.84 -0.26 19.33
N ASN A 71 -13.15 -0.90 20.27
CA ASN A 71 -12.61 -0.28 21.47
C ASN A 71 -11.13 0.14 21.34
N ASN A 72 -10.46 -0.20 20.23
CA ASN A 72 -9.03 0.07 20.07
C ASN A 72 -8.66 0.84 18.80
N CYS A 73 -9.50 0.89 17.78
CA CYS A 73 -9.17 1.52 16.50
C CYS A 73 -10.13 2.64 16.13
N HIS A 74 -9.59 3.80 15.80
CA HIS A 74 -10.34 4.89 15.20
C HIS A 74 -9.91 5.09 13.73
N THR A 75 -10.88 5.29 12.84
CA THR A 75 -10.62 5.50 11.42
C THR A 75 -10.83 6.95 11.02
N VAL A 76 -9.83 7.55 10.36
CA VAL A 76 -9.84 8.96 9.95
C VAL A 76 -9.74 9.07 8.42
N PHE A 77 -10.80 9.62 7.81
CA PHE A 77 -10.84 9.98 6.39
C PHE A 77 -11.81 11.14 6.18
N ALA A 78 -11.99 11.61 4.94
CA ALA A 78 -12.81 12.78 4.63
C ALA A 78 -14.19 12.70 5.29
N GLY A 79 -14.58 13.73 6.06
CA GLY A 79 -15.85 13.82 6.76
C GLY A 79 -15.91 13.16 8.14
N ARG A 80 -14.86 12.49 8.60
CA ARG A 80 -14.78 11.92 9.96
C ARG A 80 -13.98 12.78 10.93
N ASP A 81 -14.31 12.64 12.22
CA ASP A 81 -13.56 13.26 13.30
C ASP A 81 -12.10 12.78 13.28
N LYS A 82 -11.18 13.72 13.49
CA LYS A 82 -9.72 13.48 13.47
C LYS A 82 -9.16 13.19 14.85
N GLY A 83 -9.89 13.52 15.92
CA GLY A 83 -9.50 13.30 17.30
C GLY A 83 -10.01 11.97 17.81
N SER A 84 -9.19 11.27 18.57
CA SER A 84 -9.61 10.07 19.32
C SER A 84 -8.57 9.71 20.38
N GLU A 85 -9.08 9.27 21.54
CA GLU A 85 -8.25 8.74 22.63
C GLU A 85 -7.87 7.26 22.38
N LEU A 86 -8.48 6.60 21.39
CA LEU A 86 -8.20 5.19 21.11
C LEU A 86 -6.72 4.98 20.74
N PRO A 87 -6.15 3.82 21.11
CA PRO A 87 -4.71 3.59 20.97
C PRO A 87 -4.22 3.51 19.52
N ILE A 88 -5.09 3.18 18.57
CA ILE A 88 -4.72 2.98 17.16
C ILE A 88 -5.55 3.90 16.28
N ILE A 89 -4.89 4.74 15.51
CA ILE A 89 -5.52 5.58 14.49
C ILE A 89 -5.13 5.05 13.11
N ILE A 90 -6.12 4.74 12.27
CA ILE A 90 -5.94 4.34 10.87
C ILE A 90 -6.44 5.49 10.00
N SER A 91 -5.55 6.11 9.24
CA SER A 91 -5.87 7.35 8.50
C SER A 91 -5.34 7.35 7.08
N THR A 92 -6.07 8.01 6.18
CA THR A 92 -5.44 8.45 4.94
C THR A 92 -4.51 9.63 5.23
N TRP A 93 -3.34 9.68 4.59
CA TRP A 93 -2.41 10.79 4.78
C TRP A 93 -3.02 12.15 4.38
N GLN A 94 -3.92 12.16 3.38
CA GLN A 94 -4.61 13.36 2.90
C GLN A 94 -5.47 14.02 3.98
N SER A 95 -6.03 13.21 4.88
CA SER A 95 -6.93 13.71 5.92
C SER A 95 -6.21 14.46 7.04
N ILE A 96 -4.94 14.12 7.29
CA ILE A 96 -4.23 14.61 8.49
C ILE A 96 -2.94 15.40 8.20
N TYR A 97 -2.38 15.40 6.99
CA TYR A 97 -1.07 16.04 6.72
C TYR A 97 -1.00 17.53 7.08
N LYS A 98 -2.15 18.24 7.08
CA LYS A 98 -2.26 19.65 7.47
C LYS A 98 -2.41 19.87 8.98
N MET A 99 -2.56 18.81 9.77
CA MET A 99 -2.69 18.93 11.22
C MET A 99 -1.43 19.50 11.84
N GLN A 100 -1.60 20.20 12.97
CA GLN A 100 -0.48 20.77 13.73
C GLN A 100 0.39 19.66 14.35
N GLN A 101 1.62 20.00 14.68
CA GLN A 101 2.60 19.06 15.27
C GLN A 101 2.05 18.37 16.52
N LYS A 102 1.35 19.10 17.41
CA LYS A 102 0.74 18.57 18.63
C LYS A 102 -0.14 17.33 18.38
N TYR A 103 -0.83 17.27 17.24
CA TYR A 103 -1.63 16.08 16.86
C TYR A 103 -0.77 14.82 16.69
N PHE A 104 0.47 14.98 16.19
CA PHE A 104 1.37 13.89 15.89
C PHE A 104 2.28 13.48 17.05
N GLU A 105 2.48 14.35 18.04
CA GLU A 105 3.37 14.12 19.18
C GLU A 105 2.93 12.96 20.08
N GLN A 106 1.66 12.59 20.05
CA GLN A 106 1.11 11.49 20.84
C GLN A 106 1.50 10.09 20.33
N TYR A 107 1.97 9.97 19.07
CA TYR A 107 2.24 8.67 18.47
C TYR A 107 3.70 8.25 18.65
N GLU A 108 3.87 7.05 19.23
CA GLU A 108 5.17 6.43 19.44
C GLU A 108 5.52 5.40 18.35
N LEU A 109 4.50 4.85 17.68
CA LEU A 109 4.64 3.97 16.52
C LEU A 109 3.92 4.60 15.32
N VAL A 110 4.67 4.79 14.23
CA VAL A 110 4.10 5.27 12.96
C VAL A 110 4.35 4.22 11.88
N ILE A 111 3.27 3.79 11.23
CA ILE A 111 3.30 2.80 10.16
C ILE A 111 2.77 3.42 8.88
N GLY A 112 3.49 3.28 7.78
CA GLY A 112 3.03 3.67 6.44
C GLY A 112 2.82 2.43 5.59
N ASP A 113 1.56 2.03 5.35
CA ASP A 113 1.27 0.93 4.43
C ASP A 113 1.10 1.45 3.00
N GLU A 114 1.51 0.63 2.03
CA GLU A 114 1.66 1.00 0.62
C GLU A 114 2.48 2.30 0.45
N ALA A 115 3.63 2.35 1.14
CA ALA A 115 4.46 3.54 1.26
C ALA A 115 4.87 4.16 -0.08
N HIS A 116 4.93 3.39 -1.17
CA HIS A 116 5.19 3.88 -2.52
C HIS A 116 4.08 4.81 -3.06
N GLY A 117 2.86 4.67 -2.57
CA GLY A 117 1.71 5.49 -2.98
C GLY A 117 1.65 6.90 -2.36
N PHE A 118 2.57 7.23 -1.45
CA PHE A 118 2.54 8.53 -0.78
C PHE A 118 3.25 9.62 -1.60
N LYS A 119 2.65 10.82 -1.63
CA LYS A 119 3.34 12.00 -2.13
C LYS A 119 4.44 12.41 -1.15
N SER A 120 5.67 12.46 -1.62
CA SER A 120 6.87 12.72 -0.81
C SER A 120 6.74 13.91 0.14
N LYS A 121 6.23 15.06 -0.33
CA LYS A 121 6.07 16.27 0.49
C LYS A 121 5.10 16.09 1.66
N SER A 122 3.96 15.43 1.44
CA SER A 122 2.94 15.24 2.49
C SER A 122 3.39 14.22 3.52
N LEU A 123 4.01 13.12 3.08
CA LEU A 123 4.56 12.12 3.97
C LEU A 123 5.71 12.71 4.81
N THR A 124 6.63 13.43 4.19
CA THR A 124 7.70 14.13 4.91
C THR A 124 7.12 15.09 5.97
N SER A 125 6.09 15.86 5.61
CA SER A 125 5.43 16.76 6.56
C SER A 125 4.82 16.05 7.77
N ILE A 126 4.23 14.86 7.57
CA ILE A 126 3.71 14.04 8.67
C ILE A 126 4.87 13.50 9.52
N MET A 127 5.84 12.85 8.86
CA MET A 127 6.92 12.15 9.55
C MET A 127 7.84 13.10 10.34
N THR A 128 8.03 14.34 9.89
CA THR A 128 8.78 15.36 10.64
C THR A 128 8.04 15.84 11.88
N LYS A 129 6.71 15.83 11.88
CA LYS A 129 5.88 16.18 13.03
C LYS A 129 5.75 15.05 14.07
N CYS A 130 6.00 13.81 13.68
CA CYS A 130 5.98 12.65 14.59
C CYS A 130 7.29 12.56 15.41
N ILE A 131 7.58 13.59 16.22
CA ILE A 131 8.88 13.73 16.92
C ILE A 131 9.08 12.65 17.99
N ASN A 132 8.02 12.13 18.59
CA ASN A 132 8.07 11.11 19.63
C ASN A 132 8.00 9.67 19.08
N ALA A 133 7.93 9.51 17.74
CA ALA A 133 7.86 8.19 17.13
C ALA A 133 9.17 7.43 17.32
N LYS A 134 9.15 6.45 18.21
CA LYS A 134 10.25 5.51 18.46
C LYS A 134 10.40 4.52 17.31
N TYR A 135 9.26 4.06 16.76
CA TYR A 135 9.21 3.12 15.64
C TYR A 135 8.60 3.79 14.42
N ARG A 136 9.29 3.65 13.27
CA ARG A 136 8.84 4.17 11.96
C ARG A 136 8.96 3.05 10.94
N ILE A 137 7.84 2.42 10.59
CA ILE A 137 7.82 1.22 9.77
C ILE A 137 7.03 1.50 8.51
N GLY A 138 7.69 1.40 7.36
CA GLY A 138 7.03 1.43 6.05
C GLY A 138 6.80 0.01 5.55
N THR A 139 5.67 -0.24 4.89
CA THR A 139 5.42 -1.48 4.14
C THR A 139 5.08 -1.14 2.70
N THR A 140 5.59 -1.90 1.74
CA THR A 140 5.29 -1.72 0.32
C THR A 140 5.46 -3.00 -0.47
N GLY A 141 4.65 -3.19 -1.49
CA GLY A 141 4.78 -4.32 -2.42
C GLY A 141 5.83 -4.09 -3.50
N THR A 142 6.00 -2.83 -3.90
CA THR A 142 6.90 -2.41 -4.99
C THR A 142 7.59 -1.10 -4.63
N LEU A 143 8.73 -0.87 -5.27
CA LEU A 143 9.36 0.45 -5.36
C LEU A 143 9.29 0.87 -6.82
N ASP A 144 9.00 2.12 -7.09
CA ASP A 144 8.78 2.65 -8.45
C ASP A 144 10.02 2.67 -9.35
N GLY A 145 11.16 2.22 -8.83
CA GLY A 145 12.43 2.17 -9.56
C GLY A 145 13.18 3.51 -9.62
N THR A 146 12.57 4.62 -9.18
CA THR A 146 13.28 5.89 -9.10
C THR A 146 14.13 5.99 -7.83
N LEU A 147 15.42 6.28 -7.99
CA LEU A 147 16.35 6.41 -6.87
C LEU A 147 15.91 7.51 -5.89
N THR A 148 15.42 8.63 -6.39
CA THR A 148 14.98 9.77 -5.57
C THR A 148 13.83 9.39 -4.64
N HIS A 149 12.82 8.67 -5.15
CA HIS A 149 11.69 8.25 -4.34
C HIS A 149 12.11 7.22 -3.27
N LYS A 150 12.96 6.26 -3.66
CA LYS A 150 13.53 5.28 -2.73
C LYS A 150 14.30 5.97 -1.60
N LEU A 151 15.17 6.93 -1.92
CA LEU A 151 15.95 7.68 -0.92
C LEU A 151 15.06 8.44 0.08
N VAL A 152 13.96 9.05 -0.41
CA VAL A 152 12.99 9.72 0.48
C VAL A 152 12.35 8.71 1.44
N LEU A 153 11.90 7.56 0.94
CA LEU A 153 11.28 6.54 1.78
C LEU A 153 12.29 5.96 2.80
N GLU A 154 13.53 5.70 2.38
CA GLU A 154 14.58 5.23 3.28
C GLU A 154 14.97 6.30 4.33
N GLY A 155 14.94 7.57 3.98
CA GLY A 155 15.14 8.67 4.92
C GLY A 155 14.06 8.76 5.99
N LEU A 156 12.82 8.45 5.65
CA LEU A 156 11.67 8.55 6.55
C LEU A 156 11.46 7.29 7.40
N PHE A 157 11.63 6.10 6.82
CA PHE A 157 11.37 4.81 7.47
C PHE A 157 12.62 4.01 7.80
N GLY A 158 13.78 4.30 7.20
CA GLY A 158 14.98 3.51 7.33
C GLY A 158 15.24 2.60 6.12
N LYS A 159 16.30 1.80 6.18
CA LYS A 159 16.74 0.94 5.07
C LYS A 159 15.66 -0.04 4.61
N VAL A 160 15.67 -0.32 3.31
CA VAL A 160 14.80 -1.35 2.73
C VAL A 160 15.23 -2.73 3.21
N TYR A 161 14.28 -3.46 3.78
CA TYR A 161 14.41 -4.87 4.11
C TYR A 161 13.48 -5.71 3.23
N LYS A 162 14.06 -6.60 2.41
CA LYS A 162 13.29 -7.49 1.53
C LYS A 162 12.78 -8.70 2.32
N VAL A 163 11.47 -8.71 2.61
CA VAL A 163 10.81 -9.75 3.41
C VAL A 163 10.75 -11.08 2.66
N THR A 164 10.24 -11.07 1.44
CA THR A 164 10.12 -12.24 0.58
C THR A 164 9.98 -11.80 -0.88
N SER A 165 9.78 -12.74 -1.80
CA SER A 165 9.49 -12.44 -3.21
C SER A 165 8.29 -13.26 -3.70
N THR A 166 7.59 -12.75 -4.74
CA THR A 166 6.48 -13.46 -5.38
C THR A 166 6.89 -14.87 -5.80
N LYS A 167 8.10 -15.03 -6.37
CA LYS A 167 8.62 -16.34 -6.76
C LYS A 167 8.69 -17.30 -5.57
N LYS A 168 9.29 -16.86 -4.45
CA LYS A 168 9.37 -17.71 -3.23
C LYS A 168 7.99 -18.10 -2.71
N LEU A 169 7.00 -17.19 -2.77
CA LEU A 169 5.64 -17.47 -2.34
C LEU A 169 4.93 -18.47 -3.26
N ILE A 170 5.21 -18.45 -4.57
CA ILE A 170 4.71 -19.45 -5.53
C ILE A 170 5.40 -20.79 -5.29
N ASP A 171 6.72 -20.82 -5.19
CA ASP A 171 7.51 -22.04 -4.98
C ASP A 171 7.10 -22.75 -3.68
N SER A 172 6.76 -21.99 -2.63
CA SER A 172 6.27 -22.50 -1.34
C SER A 172 4.75 -22.76 -1.32
N LYS A 173 4.05 -22.68 -2.46
CA LYS A 173 2.60 -22.89 -2.60
C LYS A 173 1.72 -21.95 -1.76
N HIS A 174 2.25 -20.81 -1.33
CA HIS A 174 1.48 -19.76 -0.68
C HIS A 174 0.73 -18.87 -1.66
N LEU A 175 1.17 -18.83 -2.92
CA LEU A 175 0.48 -18.19 -4.03
C LEU A 175 0.33 -19.18 -5.18
N SER A 176 -0.78 -19.05 -5.90
CA SER A 176 -0.99 -19.82 -7.13
C SER A 176 0.01 -19.39 -8.21
N PRO A 177 0.52 -20.32 -9.02
CA PRO A 177 1.29 -19.96 -10.20
C PRO A 177 0.40 -19.19 -11.17
N PHE A 178 0.95 -18.18 -11.83
CA PHE A 178 0.25 -17.42 -12.86
C PHE A 178 1.15 -17.15 -14.06
N THR A 179 0.54 -17.01 -15.22
CA THR A 179 1.21 -16.64 -16.47
C THR A 179 0.60 -15.34 -17.01
N ILE A 180 1.43 -14.36 -17.28
CA ILE A 180 1.00 -13.13 -17.93
C ILE A 180 1.17 -13.30 -19.43
N LYS A 181 0.06 -13.21 -20.19
CA LYS A 181 0.07 -13.17 -21.66
C LYS A 181 -0.26 -11.75 -22.10
N ALA A 182 0.72 -11.05 -22.64
CA ALA A 182 0.53 -9.73 -23.22
C ALA A 182 0.04 -9.87 -24.67
N ILE A 183 -1.14 -9.33 -24.96
CA ILE A 183 -1.71 -9.29 -26.30
C ILE A 183 -1.56 -7.89 -26.84
N LEU A 184 -0.76 -7.74 -27.89
CA LEU A 184 -0.54 -6.46 -28.56
C LEU A 184 -1.51 -6.31 -29.72
N LEU A 185 -2.43 -5.36 -29.61
CA LEU A 185 -3.33 -4.98 -30.69
C LEU A 185 -2.63 -3.92 -31.55
N LYS A 186 -2.37 -4.25 -32.81
CA LYS A 186 -1.79 -3.31 -33.79
C LYS A 186 -2.90 -2.54 -34.48
N HIS A 187 -2.79 -1.23 -34.52
CA HIS A 187 -3.61 -0.37 -35.34
C HIS A 187 -2.90 -0.09 -36.69
N PRO A 188 -3.64 0.22 -37.78
CA PRO A 188 -3.04 0.66 -39.03
C PRO A 188 -2.12 1.87 -38.85
N ASP A 189 -1.01 1.93 -39.58
CA ASP A 189 -0.04 3.01 -39.42
C ASP A 189 -0.61 4.40 -39.75
N SER A 190 -1.59 4.50 -40.65
CA SER A 190 -2.31 5.73 -40.94
C SER A 190 -3.02 6.28 -39.71
N ILE A 191 -3.73 5.41 -39.02
CA ILE A 191 -4.45 5.77 -37.76
C ILE A 191 -3.46 6.17 -36.68
N CYS A 192 -2.36 5.42 -36.53
CA CYS A 192 -1.32 5.75 -35.53
C CYS A 192 -0.67 7.12 -35.83
N HIS A 193 -0.51 7.49 -37.11
CA HIS A 193 0.01 8.79 -37.52
C HIS A 193 -0.95 9.93 -37.17
N ASP A 194 -2.25 9.75 -37.41
CA ASP A 194 -3.28 10.77 -37.13
C ASP A 194 -3.43 10.97 -35.64
N LEU A 195 -3.45 9.89 -34.86
CA LEU A 195 -3.58 9.93 -33.39
C LEU A 195 -2.38 10.59 -32.68
N ARG A 196 -1.20 10.64 -33.29
CA ARG A 196 -0.04 11.37 -32.74
C ARG A 196 -0.22 12.89 -32.65
N LYS A 197 -1.19 13.43 -33.37
CA LYS A 197 -1.44 14.88 -33.47
C LYS A 197 -2.57 15.37 -32.59
N ILE A 198 -3.29 14.46 -31.95
CA ILE A 198 -4.45 14.78 -31.11
C ILE A 198 -4.09 14.76 -29.63
N SER A 199 -4.98 15.28 -28.79
CA SER A 199 -4.82 15.26 -27.33
C SER A 199 -4.98 13.85 -26.76
N TYR A 200 -4.43 13.62 -25.57
CA TYR A 200 -4.61 12.36 -24.83
C TYR A 200 -6.09 11.99 -24.62
N GLN A 201 -6.95 12.99 -24.42
CA GLN A 201 -8.38 12.76 -24.22
C GLN A 201 -9.06 12.22 -25.49
N GLU A 202 -8.72 12.78 -26.65
CA GLU A 202 -9.25 12.33 -27.94
C GLU A 202 -8.70 10.94 -28.33
N GLU A 203 -7.42 10.65 -27.99
CA GLU A 203 -6.85 9.32 -28.17
C GLU A 203 -7.59 8.28 -27.31
N LEU A 204 -7.85 8.61 -26.03
CA LEU A 204 -8.59 7.75 -25.13
C LEU A 204 -10.02 7.50 -25.65
N GLU A 205 -10.70 8.52 -26.15
CA GLU A 205 -12.05 8.40 -26.73
C GLU A 205 -12.05 7.49 -27.98
N TYR A 206 -11.07 7.64 -28.86
CA TYR A 206 -10.86 6.72 -29.99
C TYR A 206 -10.71 5.27 -29.51
N LEU A 207 -9.84 5.01 -28.54
CA LEU A 207 -9.59 3.67 -28.03
C LEU A 207 -10.86 3.06 -27.40
N VAL A 208 -11.61 3.82 -26.60
CA VAL A 208 -12.84 3.36 -25.95
C VAL A 208 -13.92 3.03 -26.99
N ASN A 209 -14.05 3.83 -28.04
CA ASN A 209 -15.08 3.67 -29.08
C ASN A 209 -14.68 2.75 -30.24
N SER A 210 -13.46 2.22 -30.26
CA SER A 210 -12.96 1.32 -31.32
C SER A 210 -13.74 0.00 -31.34
N LYS A 211 -14.66 -0.12 -32.30
CA LYS A 211 -15.52 -1.32 -32.47
C LYS A 211 -14.69 -2.61 -32.64
N ALA A 212 -13.65 -2.56 -33.48
CA ALA A 212 -12.78 -3.70 -33.73
C ALA A 212 -12.08 -4.19 -32.46
N ARG A 213 -11.51 -3.26 -31.67
CA ARG A 213 -10.90 -3.55 -30.38
C ARG A 213 -11.93 -4.14 -29.40
N ASN A 214 -13.11 -3.54 -29.30
CA ASN A 214 -14.14 -3.96 -28.34
C ASN A 214 -14.71 -5.33 -28.71
N VAL A 215 -14.91 -5.63 -29.98
CA VAL A 215 -15.31 -6.98 -30.45
C VAL A 215 -14.23 -8.01 -30.12
N PHE A 216 -12.95 -7.67 -30.37
CA PHE A 216 -11.85 -8.57 -30.03
C PHE A 216 -11.81 -8.86 -28.53
N ILE A 217 -11.87 -7.82 -27.66
CA ILE A 217 -11.89 -8.00 -26.20
C ILE A 217 -13.08 -8.84 -25.76
N LYS A 218 -14.29 -8.55 -26.29
CA LYS A 218 -15.49 -9.34 -26.00
C LYS A 218 -15.28 -10.82 -26.34
N ASN A 219 -14.80 -11.11 -27.54
CA ASN A 219 -14.58 -12.49 -27.99
C ASN A 219 -13.49 -13.18 -27.15
N LEU A 220 -12.42 -12.47 -26.80
CA LEU A 220 -11.37 -12.97 -25.94
C LEU A 220 -11.96 -13.38 -24.57
N VAL A 221 -12.71 -12.49 -23.93
CA VAL A 221 -13.32 -12.75 -22.60
C VAL A 221 -14.29 -13.94 -22.66
N LEU A 222 -15.14 -14.03 -23.69
CA LEU A 222 -16.08 -15.14 -23.85
C LEU A 222 -15.39 -16.49 -24.10
N ASN A 223 -14.17 -16.48 -24.65
CA ASN A 223 -13.40 -17.69 -24.92
C ASN A 223 -12.39 -18.04 -23.80
N LEU A 224 -12.24 -17.18 -22.77
CA LEU A 224 -11.45 -17.51 -21.59
C LEU A 224 -12.18 -18.62 -20.84
N LYS A 225 -11.56 -19.79 -20.77
CA LYS A 225 -12.02 -20.86 -19.87
C LYS A 225 -11.72 -20.42 -18.45
N THR A 226 -12.74 -20.25 -17.63
CA THR A 226 -12.59 -20.10 -16.19
C THR A 226 -12.03 -21.41 -15.63
N ASN A 227 -10.90 -21.32 -14.94
CA ASN A 227 -10.41 -22.41 -14.11
C ASN A 227 -11.13 -22.39 -12.77
#